data_96b246707eff8d94f8903a40e13f9b6f
#
_entry.id   96b246707eff8d94f8903a40e13f9b6f
#
_cell.length_a   1.000
_cell.length_b   1.000
_cell.length_c   1.000
_cell.angle_alpha   90.00
_cell.angle_beta   90.00
_cell.angle_gamma   90.00
#
_symmetry.space_group_name_H-M   'P 1'
#
loop_
_entity.id
_entity.type
_entity.pdbx_description
1 polymer ?
#
loop_
_entity_poly.entity_id
_entity_poly.type
_entity_poly.pdbx_seq_one_letter_code
_entity_poly.pdbx_strand_id
1 'polypeptide(L)'
;MSNVDKIISLVVVLVVFLFGWKYYTDNYQSHTAYAIVPKTVPEKVKTVSDSGKKFPNSYSYEYNFNFVLENGKTREIKFDLIGKDPKPFTPGAVVKADISKKFVIKGPSSVSEENVPKKVKNVLNIN
;
A
#
# COMPACT_ATOMS: atom_id res chain seq x y z
N MET A 1 -2.52 -26.97 -41.64
CA MET A 1 -2.05 -25.85 -40.85
C MET A 1 -0.54 -25.76 -40.91
N SER A 2 -0.05 -24.59 -41.15
CA SER A 2 1.40 -24.39 -41.14
C SER A 2 1.95 -24.39 -39.72
N ASN A 3 3.22 -24.72 -39.53
CA ASN A 3 3.87 -24.67 -38.22
C ASN A 3 3.93 -23.22 -37.65
N VAL A 4 3.85 -22.24 -38.53
CA VAL A 4 3.86 -20.81 -38.15
C VAL A 4 2.64 -20.46 -37.30
N ASP A 5 1.44 -20.97 -37.65
CA ASP A 5 0.22 -20.69 -36.91
C ASP A 5 0.27 -21.25 -35.48
N LYS A 6 0.87 -22.44 -35.33
CA LYS A 6 1.07 -23.06 -34.00
C LYS A 6 2.05 -22.24 -33.14
N ILE A 7 3.12 -21.73 -33.74
CA ILE A 7 4.13 -20.92 -33.06
C ILE A 7 3.51 -19.59 -32.60
N ILE A 8 2.76 -18.92 -33.47
CA ILE A 8 2.08 -17.65 -33.15
C ILE A 8 1.10 -17.85 -31.98
N SER A 9 0.30 -18.91 -32.01
CA SER A 9 -0.64 -19.23 -30.94
C SER A 9 0.08 -19.45 -29.60
N LEU A 10 1.18 -20.17 -29.61
CA LEU A 10 1.99 -20.41 -28.41
C LEU A 10 2.57 -19.11 -27.84
N VAL A 11 3.09 -18.23 -28.70
CA VAL A 11 3.65 -16.92 -28.27
C VAL A 11 2.58 -16.04 -27.64
N VAL A 12 1.38 -16.00 -28.22
CA VAL A 12 0.25 -15.23 -27.66
C VAL A 12 -0.11 -15.71 -26.26
N VAL A 13 -0.18 -17.02 -26.04
CA VAL A 13 -0.48 -17.61 -24.74
C VAL A 13 0.59 -17.22 -23.70
N LEU A 14 1.87 -17.28 -24.06
CA LEU A 14 2.96 -16.90 -23.19
C LEU A 14 2.90 -15.42 -22.79
N VAL A 15 2.60 -14.54 -23.74
CA VAL A 15 2.48 -13.09 -23.46
C VAL A 15 1.34 -12.82 -22.47
N VAL A 16 0.17 -13.41 -22.67
CA VAL A 16 -0.97 -13.26 -21.77
C VAL A 16 -0.62 -13.76 -20.36
N PHE A 17 0.06 -14.89 -20.27
CA PHE A 17 0.46 -15.45 -18.99
C PHE A 17 1.43 -14.51 -18.24
N LEU A 18 2.43 -13.96 -18.93
CA LEU A 18 3.39 -13.03 -18.32
C LEU A 18 2.73 -11.74 -17.83
N PHE A 19 1.83 -11.15 -18.62
CA PHE A 19 1.10 -9.95 -18.22
C PHE A 19 0.16 -10.23 -17.05
N GLY A 20 -0.54 -11.36 -17.06
CA GLY A 20 -1.40 -11.77 -15.95
C GLY A 20 -0.61 -11.95 -14.65
N TRP A 21 0.56 -12.57 -14.72
CA TRP A 21 1.44 -12.73 -13.57
C TRP A 21 1.90 -11.37 -13.01
N LYS A 22 2.37 -10.48 -13.89
CA LYS A 22 2.80 -9.15 -13.49
C LYS A 22 1.68 -8.36 -12.81
N TYR A 23 0.47 -8.41 -13.39
CA TYR A 23 -0.70 -7.74 -12.82
C TYR A 23 -1.01 -8.26 -11.42
N TYR A 24 -1.01 -9.58 -11.23
CA TYR A 24 -1.25 -10.21 -9.94
C TYR A 24 -0.18 -9.78 -8.92
N THR A 25 1.09 -9.85 -9.29
CA THR A 25 2.21 -9.47 -8.42
C THR A 25 2.14 -8.01 -8.01
N ASP A 26 1.80 -7.11 -8.93
CA ASP A 26 1.76 -5.68 -8.67
C ASP A 26 0.57 -5.25 -7.81
N ASN A 27 -0.58 -5.91 -7.93
CA ASN A 27 -1.82 -5.45 -7.30
C ASN A 27 -2.31 -6.32 -6.14
N TYR A 28 -2.02 -7.59 -6.13
CA TYR A 28 -2.60 -8.54 -5.17
C TYR A 28 -1.58 -9.20 -4.24
N GLN A 29 -0.33 -9.32 -4.65
CA GLN A 29 0.68 -9.91 -3.78
C GLN A 29 1.01 -8.96 -2.63
N SER A 30 0.75 -9.41 -1.39
CA SER A 30 1.00 -8.59 -0.21
C SER A 30 2.37 -8.86 0.38
N HIS A 31 2.97 -7.79 0.90
CA HIS A 31 4.21 -7.83 1.66
C HIS A 31 4.04 -7.02 2.93
N THR A 32 4.60 -7.51 4.02
CA THR A 32 4.61 -6.78 5.29
C THR A 32 5.55 -5.59 5.19
N ALA A 33 5.08 -4.43 5.62
CA ALA A 33 5.84 -3.20 5.61
C ALA A 33 5.54 -2.37 6.85
N TYR A 34 6.43 -1.44 7.15
CA TYR A 34 6.37 -0.58 8.34
C TYR A 34 6.56 0.87 7.93
N ALA A 35 5.91 1.76 8.65
CA ALA A 35 6.05 3.19 8.42
C ALA A 35 5.96 3.96 9.73
N ILE A 36 6.50 5.18 9.74
CA ILE A 36 6.30 6.11 10.85
C ILE A 36 5.19 7.07 10.47
N VAL A 37 4.21 7.23 11.35
CA VAL A 37 3.12 8.18 11.16
C VAL A 37 3.70 9.60 11.14
N PRO A 38 3.35 10.44 10.15
CA PRO A 38 3.84 11.83 10.11
C PRO A 38 3.53 12.57 11.40
N LYS A 39 4.45 13.42 11.84
CA LYS A 39 4.27 14.21 13.06
C LYS A 39 3.17 15.25 12.92
N THR A 40 2.92 15.72 11.70
CA THR A 40 1.83 16.65 11.40
C THR A 40 0.59 15.86 11.03
N VAL A 41 -0.49 16.01 11.81
CA VAL A 41 -1.76 15.36 11.53
C VAL A 41 -2.39 16.00 10.30
N PRO A 42 -2.81 15.20 9.29
CA PRO A 42 -3.50 15.75 8.13
C PRO A 42 -4.82 16.42 8.53
N GLU A 43 -5.27 17.37 7.74
CA GLU A 43 -6.56 18.02 7.97
C GLU A 43 -7.70 17.02 7.71
N LYS A 44 -8.70 17.04 8.58
CA LYS A 44 -9.91 16.24 8.42
C LYS A 44 -10.77 16.85 7.30
N VAL A 45 -10.98 16.10 6.23
CA VAL A 45 -11.75 16.56 5.07
C VAL A 45 -12.96 15.67 4.84
N LYS A 46 -13.97 16.19 4.13
CA LYS A 46 -15.12 15.38 3.73
C LYS A 46 -14.67 14.35 2.69
N THR A 47 -15.19 13.14 2.81
CA THR A 47 -14.90 12.08 1.84
C THR A 47 -15.54 12.43 0.49
N VAL A 48 -14.76 12.32 -0.58
CA VAL A 48 -15.16 12.65 -1.94
C VAL A 48 -14.97 11.42 -2.81
N SER A 49 -15.97 11.12 -3.67
CA SER A 49 -15.86 10.04 -4.65
C SER A 49 -14.90 10.41 -5.77
N ASP A 50 -14.55 9.45 -6.60
CA ASP A 50 -13.68 9.67 -7.77
C ASP A 50 -14.31 10.68 -8.76
N SER A 51 -15.64 10.80 -8.76
CA SER A 51 -16.37 11.77 -9.59
C SER A 51 -16.48 13.16 -8.94
N GLY A 52 -15.90 13.34 -7.74
CA GLY A 52 -15.95 14.62 -7.02
C GLY A 52 -17.18 14.83 -6.15
N LYS A 53 -18.05 13.83 -6.02
CA LYS A 53 -19.24 13.93 -5.18
C LYS A 53 -18.90 13.72 -3.71
N LYS A 54 -19.35 14.63 -2.85
CA LYS A 54 -19.13 14.52 -1.41
C LYS A 54 -20.12 13.54 -0.79
N PHE A 55 -19.61 12.65 0.08
CA PHE A 55 -20.44 11.72 0.83
C PHE A 55 -20.91 12.39 2.14
N PRO A 56 -22.22 12.38 2.45
CA PRO A 56 -22.70 12.91 3.72
C PRO A 56 -22.22 12.04 4.88
N ASN A 57 -21.87 12.69 6.00
CA ASN A 57 -21.43 12.02 7.23
C ASN A 57 -20.21 11.10 7.05
N SER A 58 -19.35 11.40 6.10
CA SER A 58 -18.10 10.67 5.92
C SER A 58 -16.94 11.64 5.83
N TYR A 59 -15.89 11.37 6.60
CA TYR A 59 -14.70 12.21 6.68
C TYR A 59 -13.46 11.38 6.47
N SER A 60 -12.39 12.03 6.03
CA SER A 60 -11.14 11.34 5.69
C SER A 60 -9.93 12.10 6.22
N TYR A 61 -8.92 11.34 6.66
CA TYR A 61 -7.56 11.83 6.83
C TYR A 61 -6.71 11.22 5.71
N GLU A 62 -6.11 12.07 4.88
CA GLU A 62 -5.30 11.63 3.76
C GLU A 62 -3.84 11.52 4.16
N TYR A 63 -3.31 10.30 4.21
CA TYR A 63 -1.93 10.04 4.58
C TYR A 63 -1.10 9.63 3.38
N ASN A 64 0.16 10.05 3.39
CA ASN A 64 1.19 9.52 2.50
C ASN A 64 2.21 8.79 3.39
N PHE A 65 2.25 7.46 3.29
CA PHE A 65 3.20 6.68 4.07
C PHE A 65 4.40 6.28 3.22
N ASN A 66 5.58 6.41 3.81
CA ASN A 66 6.81 5.82 3.27
C ASN A 66 7.01 4.48 3.94
N PHE A 67 6.46 3.42 3.34
CA PHE A 67 6.58 2.08 3.88
C PHE A 67 7.95 1.50 3.61
N VAL A 68 8.50 0.84 4.62
CA VAL A 68 9.75 0.09 4.51
C VAL A 68 9.42 -1.40 4.59
N LEU A 69 9.76 -2.12 3.53
CA LEU A 69 9.60 -3.56 3.45
C LEU A 69 10.65 -4.27 4.31
N GLU A 70 10.41 -5.52 4.64
CA GLU A 70 11.34 -6.31 5.45
C GLU A 70 12.73 -6.42 4.83
N ASN A 71 12.83 -6.32 3.50
CA ASN A 71 14.12 -6.32 2.79
C ASN A 71 14.81 -4.94 2.78
N GLY A 72 14.22 -3.92 3.39
CA GLY A 72 14.76 -2.57 3.45
C GLY A 72 14.37 -1.65 2.30
N LYS A 73 13.67 -2.15 1.30
CA LYS A 73 13.18 -1.32 0.20
C LYS A 73 12.03 -0.44 0.67
N THR A 74 11.89 0.73 0.09
CA THR A 74 10.85 1.70 0.44
C THR A 74 9.80 1.83 -0.66
N ARG A 75 8.56 2.11 -0.25
CA ARG A 75 7.45 2.40 -1.16
C ARG A 75 6.59 3.50 -0.57
N GLU A 76 6.28 4.51 -1.36
CA GLU A 76 5.34 5.55 -0.98
C GLU A 76 3.93 5.15 -1.41
N ILE A 77 3.00 5.08 -0.45
CA ILE A 77 1.62 4.66 -0.69
C ILE A 77 0.67 5.62 0.02
N LYS A 78 -0.33 6.09 -0.70
CA LYS A 78 -1.42 6.88 -0.14
C LYS A 78 -2.40 5.98 0.61
N PHE A 79 -2.84 6.43 1.77
CA PHE A 79 -3.86 5.75 2.55
C PHE A 79 -4.84 6.78 3.11
N ASP A 80 -6.11 6.61 2.81
CA ASP A 80 -7.17 7.46 3.31
C ASP A 80 -7.88 6.77 4.48
N LEU A 81 -7.80 7.37 5.66
CA LEU A 81 -8.50 6.87 6.84
C LEU A 81 -9.91 7.46 6.83
N ILE A 82 -10.89 6.63 6.48
CA ILE A 82 -12.26 7.06 6.18
C ILE A 82 -13.23 6.55 7.24
N GLY A 83 -14.21 7.37 7.61
CA GLY A 83 -15.27 6.97 8.52
C GLY A 83 -16.19 8.12 8.88
N LYS A 84 -17.20 7.83 9.71
CA LYS A 84 -18.10 8.87 10.25
C LYS A 84 -17.35 9.81 11.19
N ASP A 85 -16.51 9.23 12.05
CA ASP A 85 -15.68 9.97 13.00
C ASP A 85 -14.32 9.29 13.07
N PRO A 86 -13.53 9.38 11.99
CA PRO A 86 -12.24 8.74 11.98
C PRO A 86 -11.31 9.43 12.96
N LYS A 87 -10.51 8.64 13.68
CA LYS A 87 -9.49 9.16 14.57
C LYS A 87 -8.14 9.06 13.89
N PRO A 88 -7.34 10.13 13.89
CA PRO A 88 -6.04 10.10 13.25
C PRO A 88 -5.11 9.11 13.95
N PHE A 89 -4.13 8.59 13.22
CA PHE A 89 -3.08 7.79 13.82
C PHE A 89 -2.25 8.64 14.78
N THR A 90 -1.66 8.00 15.78
CA THR A 90 -0.78 8.70 16.73
C THR A 90 0.45 9.21 16.00
N PRO A 91 0.70 10.54 15.99
CA PRO A 91 1.88 11.10 15.33
C PRO A 91 3.18 10.49 15.87
N GLY A 92 4.09 10.14 14.98
CA GLY A 92 5.39 9.56 15.34
C GLY A 92 5.36 8.08 15.68
N ALA A 93 4.18 7.46 15.76
CA ALA A 93 4.08 6.03 16.03
C ALA A 93 4.51 5.19 14.83
N VAL A 94 4.95 3.97 15.10
CA VAL A 94 5.27 3.01 14.05
C VAL A 94 4.03 2.20 13.74
N VAL A 95 3.69 2.07 12.48
CA VAL A 95 2.57 1.26 12.01
C VAL A 95 3.07 0.15 11.10
N LYS A 96 2.34 -0.96 11.11
CA LYS A 96 2.59 -2.13 10.28
C LYS A 96 1.40 -2.34 9.36
N ALA A 97 1.66 -2.70 8.12
CA ALA A 97 0.62 -2.98 7.15
C ALA A 97 1.07 -4.07 6.18
N ASP A 98 0.09 -4.73 5.58
CA ASP A 98 0.35 -5.57 4.41
C ASP A 98 0.03 -4.72 3.18
N ILE A 99 1.01 -4.57 2.32
CA ILE A 99 0.90 -3.70 1.14
C ILE A 99 1.19 -4.47 -0.13
N SER A 100 0.51 -4.07 -1.21
CA SER A 100 0.92 -4.43 -2.56
C SER A 100 1.90 -3.37 -3.07
N LYS A 101 2.20 -3.39 -4.34
CA LYS A 101 3.07 -2.39 -4.93
C LYS A 101 2.49 -0.97 -4.86
N LYS A 102 1.16 -0.83 -4.85
CA LYS A 102 0.47 0.47 -4.93
C LYS A 102 -0.53 0.73 -3.82
N PHE A 103 -0.97 -0.30 -3.10
CA PHE A 103 -2.08 -0.18 -2.16
C PHE A 103 -1.79 -0.83 -0.82
N VAL A 104 -2.43 -0.31 0.23
CA VAL A 104 -2.51 -0.99 1.51
C VAL A 104 -3.62 -2.04 1.42
N ILE A 105 -3.27 -3.29 1.66
CA ILE A 105 -4.23 -4.40 1.60
C ILE A 105 -4.87 -4.63 2.97
N LYS A 106 -4.05 -4.55 4.03
CA LYS A 106 -4.52 -4.76 5.40
C LYS A 106 -3.77 -3.83 6.35
N GLY A 107 -4.50 -3.23 7.28
CA GLY A 107 -3.96 -2.23 8.22
C GLY A 107 -4.09 -0.82 7.66
N PRO A 108 -3.27 0.14 8.04
CA PRO A 108 -2.17 0.05 9.01
C PRO A 108 -2.62 -0.09 10.46
N SER A 109 -1.80 -0.72 11.27
CA SER A 109 -2.05 -0.82 12.71
C SER A 109 -0.79 -0.53 13.51
N SER A 110 -0.95 0.02 14.71
CA SER A 110 0.19 0.34 15.57
C SER A 110 0.97 -0.91 15.94
N VAL A 111 2.28 -0.80 15.95
CA VAL A 111 3.17 -1.88 16.34
C VAL A 111 4.23 -1.35 17.31
N SER A 112 4.63 -2.19 18.27
CA SER A 112 5.71 -1.85 19.17
C SER A 112 7.04 -1.82 18.42
N GLU A 113 7.89 -0.83 18.70
CA GLU A 113 9.20 -0.73 18.07
C GLU A 113 10.04 -1.99 18.24
N GLU A 114 9.87 -2.70 19.35
CA GLU A 114 10.58 -3.95 19.63
C GLU A 114 10.26 -5.05 18.60
N ASN A 115 9.07 -5.01 18.02
CA ASN A 115 8.61 -6.00 17.05
C ASN A 115 8.96 -5.62 15.60
N VAL A 116 9.63 -4.50 15.39
CA VAL A 116 10.08 -4.07 14.07
C VAL A 116 11.41 -4.74 13.74
N PRO A 117 11.57 -5.37 12.56
CA PRO A 117 12.85 -5.97 12.18
C PRO A 117 13.99 -4.95 12.19
N LYS A 118 15.16 -5.40 12.59
CA LYS A 118 16.34 -4.54 12.73
C LYS A 118 16.67 -3.79 11.42
N LYS A 119 16.56 -4.45 10.30
CA LYS A 119 16.81 -3.85 8.99
C LYS A 119 15.85 -2.71 8.71
N VAL A 120 14.58 -2.88 9.08
CA VAL A 120 13.56 -1.84 8.94
C VAL A 120 13.82 -0.69 9.90
N LYS A 121 14.20 -0.98 11.15
CA LYS A 121 14.57 0.05 12.12
C LYS A 121 15.68 0.96 11.60
N ASN A 122 16.69 0.37 10.96
CA ASN A 122 17.81 1.12 10.41
C ASN A 122 17.35 2.10 9.32
N VAL A 123 16.44 1.66 8.45
CA VAL A 123 15.89 2.52 7.39
C VAL A 123 14.98 3.60 7.96
N LEU A 124 14.15 3.24 8.95
CA LEU A 124 13.25 4.20 9.63
C LEU A 124 13.99 5.14 10.58
N ASN A 125 15.25 4.87 10.86
CA ASN A 125 16.08 5.66 11.76
C ASN A 125 15.60 5.63 13.21
N ILE A 126 15.11 4.49 13.66
CA ILE A 126 14.73 4.23 15.05
C ILE A 126 15.69 3.23 15.68
N ASN A 127 15.96 3.42 16.98
CA ASN A 127 16.92 2.59 17.71
C ASN A 127 16.24 1.42 18.44
#